data_4ebb1d71d42bdc0ebb1dc34c8357c4a0
#
_entry.id   4ebb1d71d42bdc0ebb1dc34c8357c4a0
#
_cell.length_a   1.000
_cell.length_b   1.000
_cell.length_c   1.000
_cell.angle_alpha   90.00
_cell.angle_beta   90.00
_cell.angle_gamma   90.00
#
_symmetry.space_group_name_H-M   'P 1'
#
loop_
_entity.id
_entity.type
_entity.pdbx_description
1 polymer ?
#
loop_
_entity_poly.entity_id
_entity_poly.type
_entity_poly.pdbx_seq_one_letter_code
_entity_poly.pdbx_strand_id
1 'polypeptide(L)'
;LKDLARTVDFRFVREACRDFYMDWGREAWDPVLMFKMVCPQFLYDLSDREIEEHATFNMIYKWFLGLSTEELPPDHTTPCRFRVRLGAEGFQKLFNQVVEQARAQGLVSDRVHIIDSTHMTAKVDLFRLKKEHREGDDDDHYVHRNSPDPDARFGRKTPKKGFYGYKSHVVQDADSELIVHVLTTPGKVHDGTQLPELVDGRAG
;
A
#
# COMPACT_ATOMS: atom_id res chain seq x y z
N LEU A 1 -8.48 -16.67 -2.76
CA LEU A 1 -7.33 -16.87 -3.66
C LEU A 1 -7.72 -17.43 -5.03
N LYS A 2 -8.67 -18.40 -5.10
CA LYS A 2 -9.10 -18.97 -6.39
C LYS A 2 -9.71 -17.89 -7.29
N ASP A 3 -10.60 -17.06 -6.77
CA ASP A 3 -11.26 -16.02 -7.54
C ASP A 3 -10.25 -14.94 -7.94
N LEU A 4 -9.37 -14.54 -7.04
CA LEU A 4 -8.26 -13.60 -7.34
C LEU A 4 -7.38 -14.14 -8.49
N ALA A 5 -7.00 -15.42 -8.45
CA ALA A 5 -6.19 -16.04 -9.51
C ALA A 5 -6.91 -16.16 -10.87
N ARG A 6 -8.25 -16.15 -10.89
CA ARG A 6 -9.05 -16.20 -12.11
C ARG A 6 -9.30 -14.81 -12.69
N THR A 7 -9.43 -13.80 -11.81
CA THR A 7 -9.80 -12.44 -12.19
C THR A 7 -8.57 -11.62 -12.58
N VAL A 8 -7.44 -11.80 -11.88
CA VAL A 8 -6.23 -10.99 -12.12
C VAL A 8 -5.20 -11.79 -12.92
N ASP A 9 -4.82 -11.26 -14.08
CA ASP A 9 -3.66 -11.72 -14.82
C ASP A 9 -2.39 -11.05 -14.27
N PHE A 10 -1.62 -11.78 -13.49
CA PHE A 10 -0.43 -11.27 -12.81
C PHE A 10 0.80 -11.04 -13.72
N ARG A 11 0.73 -11.35 -15.02
CA ARG A 11 1.88 -11.23 -15.93
C ARG A 11 2.37 -9.79 -16.05
N PHE A 12 1.48 -8.80 -15.89
CA PHE A 12 1.84 -7.37 -15.93
C PHE A 12 2.87 -6.97 -14.87
N VAL A 13 2.94 -7.71 -13.76
CA VAL A 13 3.82 -7.37 -12.63
C VAL A 13 5.30 -7.34 -13.05
N ARG A 14 5.73 -8.22 -13.96
CA ARG A 14 7.10 -8.20 -14.46
C ARG A 14 7.44 -6.91 -15.17
N GLU A 15 6.53 -6.44 -16.02
CA GLU A 15 6.70 -5.18 -16.75
C GLU A 15 6.67 -3.98 -15.81
N ALA A 16 5.68 -3.92 -14.92
CA ALA A 16 5.54 -2.85 -13.94
C ALA A 16 6.72 -2.78 -12.96
N CYS A 17 7.38 -3.90 -12.70
CA CYS A 17 8.53 -3.97 -11.80
C CYS A 17 9.88 -3.85 -12.47
N ARG A 18 9.96 -3.72 -13.80
CA ARG A 18 11.21 -3.74 -14.56
C ARG A 18 12.23 -2.73 -14.03
N ASP A 19 11.82 -1.51 -13.80
CA ASP A 19 12.69 -0.41 -13.36
C ASP A 19 13.23 -0.58 -11.92
N PHE A 20 12.63 -1.47 -11.15
CA PHE A 20 13.01 -1.75 -9.75
C PHE A 20 13.96 -2.97 -9.63
N TYR A 21 14.26 -3.66 -10.74
CA TYR A 21 15.11 -4.83 -10.78
C TYR A 21 16.31 -4.57 -11.71
N MET A 22 17.48 -4.98 -11.27
CA MET A 22 18.71 -4.85 -12.04
C MET A 22 19.03 -6.18 -12.75
N ASP A 23 19.59 -6.12 -13.95
CA ASP A 23 20.00 -7.30 -14.72
C ASP A 23 21.30 -7.95 -14.19
N TRP A 24 21.91 -7.38 -13.16
CA TRP A 24 23.16 -7.85 -12.58
C TRP A 24 23.07 -8.01 -11.06
N GLY A 25 23.90 -8.90 -10.50
CA GLY A 25 23.94 -9.20 -9.08
C GLY A 25 23.36 -10.57 -8.74
N ARG A 26 22.98 -10.75 -7.45
CA ARG A 26 22.31 -11.99 -7.01
C ARG A 26 20.93 -12.07 -7.65
N GLU A 27 20.62 -13.26 -8.18
CA GLU A 27 19.30 -13.55 -8.74
C GLU A 27 18.18 -13.22 -7.73
N ALA A 28 17.27 -12.39 -8.17
CA ALA A 28 16.13 -11.97 -7.37
C ALA A 28 14.94 -12.91 -7.60
N TRP A 29 14.08 -13.05 -6.59
CA TRP A 29 12.82 -13.74 -6.77
C TRP A 29 11.96 -13.05 -7.83
N ASP A 30 11.19 -13.85 -8.58
CA ASP A 30 10.26 -13.33 -9.59
C ASP A 30 9.30 -12.32 -8.94
N PRO A 31 9.21 -11.08 -9.46
CA PRO A 31 8.30 -10.07 -8.93
C PRO A 31 6.83 -10.51 -8.94
N VAL A 32 6.42 -11.38 -9.86
CA VAL A 32 5.07 -11.96 -9.88
C VAL A 32 4.82 -12.79 -8.63
N LEU A 33 5.75 -13.66 -8.25
CA LEU A 33 5.66 -14.47 -7.05
C LEU A 33 5.62 -13.56 -5.81
N MET A 34 6.48 -12.54 -5.77
CA MET A 34 6.53 -11.59 -4.66
C MET A 34 5.22 -10.82 -4.48
N PHE A 35 4.65 -10.31 -5.57
CA PHE A 35 3.36 -9.61 -5.51
C PHE A 35 2.22 -10.55 -5.11
N LYS A 36 2.24 -11.78 -5.61
CA LYS A 36 1.29 -12.82 -5.18
C LYS A 36 1.43 -13.18 -3.70
N MET A 37 2.63 -13.10 -3.09
CA MET A 37 2.78 -13.27 -1.63
C MET A 37 2.17 -12.12 -0.85
N VAL A 38 2.28 -10.89 -1.34
CA VAL A 38 1.73 -9.70 -0.70
C VAL A 38 0.19 -9.70 -0.72
N CYS A 39 -0.44 -10.19 -1.80
CA CYS A 39 -1.90 -10.21 -1.90
C CYS A 39 -2.60 -10.93 -0.73
N PRO A 40 -2.27 -12.18 -0.37
CA PRO A 40 -2.87 -12.85 0.79
C PRO A 40 -2.55 -12.17 2.12
N GLN A 41 -1.39 -11.52 2.27
CA GLN A 41 -1.07 -10.77 3.49
C GLN A 41 -2.14 -9.71 3.77
N PHE A 42 -2.52 -8.93 2.75
CA PHE A 42 -3.57 -7.92 2.90
C PHE A 42 -4.98 -8.50 2.99
N LEU A 43 -5.26 -9.59 2.26
CA LEU A 43 -6.59 -10.21 2.27
C LEU A 43 -6.94 -10.91 3.60
N TYR A 44 -5.94 -11.42 4.30
CA TYR A 44 -6.13 -12.24 5.49
C TYR A 44 -5.39 -11.71 6.72
N ASP A 45 -4.87 -10.47 6.64
CA ASP A 45 -4.11 -9.79 7.71
C ASP A 45 -2.95 -10.63 8.25
N LEU A 46 -2.14 -11.21 7.31
CA LEU A 46 -1.03 -12.07 7.65
C LEU A 46 0.28 -11.28 7.79
N SER A 47 1.04 -11.61 8.82
CA SER A 47 2.42 -11.14 8.95
C SER A 47 3.36 -11.77 7.91
N ASP A 48 4.58 -11.21 7.78
CA ASP A 48 5.60 -11.76 6.89
C ASP A 48 5.98 -13.22 7.24
N ARG A 49 5.94 -13.59 8.52
CA ARG A 49 6.22 -14.96 8.97
C ARG A 49 5.06 -15.91 8.66
N GLU A 50 3.84 -15.47 8.87
CA GLU A 50 2.66 -16.27 8.59
C GLU A 50 2.50 -16.56 7.09
N ILE A 51 2.80 -15.59 6.21
CA ILE A 51 2.74 -15.87 4.76
C ILE A 51 3.82 -16.87 4.33
N GLU A 52 5.03 -16.83 4.91
CA GLU A 52 6.07 -17.84 4.68
C GLU A 52 5.59 -19.23 5.14
N GLU A 53 5.02 -19.33 6.35
CA GLU A 53 4.50 -20.57 6.91
C GLU A 53 3.36 -21.14 6.05
N HIS A 54 2.37 -20.31 5.69
CA HIS A 54 1.30 -20.73 4.80
C HIS A 54 1.80 -21.15 3.42
N ALA A 55 2.74 -20.42 2.84
CA ALA A 55 3.33 -20.79 1.55
C ALA A 55 4.16 -22.08 1.62
N THR A 56 4.68 -22.42 2.80
CA THR A 56 5.44 -23.67 3.02
C THR A 56 4.52 -24.89 3.17
N PHE A 57 3.45 -24.78 3.96
CA PHE A 57 2.69 -25.93 4.39
C PHE A 57 1.29 -26.03 3.79
N ASN A 58 0.77 -24.97 3.15
CA ASN A 58 -0.58 -24.95 2.63
C ASN A 58 -0.61 -25.04 1.09
N MET A 59 -1.20 -26.11 0.58
CA MET A 59 -1.28 -26.41 -0.86
C MET A 59 -2.01 -25.32 -1.65
N ILE A 60 -2.99 -24.63 -1.06
CA ILE A 60 -3.73 -23.54 -1.74
C ILE A 60 -2.81 -22.34 -1.97
N TYR A 61 -1.96 -22.02 -0.99
CA TYR A 61 -0.98 -20.94 -1.14
C TYR A 61 0.11 -21.33 -2.14
N LYS A 62 0.67 -22.54 -2.07
CA LYS A 62 1.65 -23.04 -3.07
C LYS A 62 1.06 -22.97 -4.49
N TRP A 63 -0.14 -23.46 -4.68
CA TRP A 63 -0.83 -23.38 -5.96
C TRP A 63 -1.00 -21.94 -6.45
N PHE A 64 -1.45 -21.02 -5.58
CA PHE A 64 -1.65 -19.62 -5.92
C PHE A 64 -0.33 -18.94 -6.31
N LEU A 65 0.75 -19.25 -5.60
CA LEU A 65 2.08 -18.72 -5.85
C LEU A 65 2.74 -19.33 -7.10
N GLY A 66 2.27 -20.48 -7.54
CA GLY A 66 2.87 -21.25 -8.65
C GLY A 66 4.06 -22.09 -8.22
N LEU A 67 4.16 -22.43 -6.93
CA LEU A 67 5.20 -23.30 -6.36
C LEU A 67 4.76 -24.76 -6.43
N SER A 68 5.71 -25.66 -6.69
CA SER A 68 5.49 -27.09 -6.51
C SER A 68 5.39 -27.46 -5.02
N THR A 69 4.97 -28.69 -4.75
CA THR A 69 4.84 -29.17 -3.35
C THR A 69 6.16 -29.18 -2.59
N GLU A 70 7.27 -29.39 -3.28
CA GLU A 70 8.61 -29.52 -2.71
C GLU A 70 9.36 -28.18 -2.66
N GLU A 71 8.97 -27.22 -3.49
CA GLU A 71 9.61 -25.91 -3.51
C GLU A 71 9.32 -25.12 -2.22
N LEU A 72 10.38 -24.49 -1.70
CA LEU A 72 10.28 -23.57 -0.57
C LEU A 72 9.96 -22.16 -1.07
N PRO A 73 9.07 -21.43 -0.38
CA PRO A 73 8.80 -20.03 -0.70
C PRO A 73 9.99 -19.12 -0.32
N PRO A 74 10.00 -17.86 -0.78
CA PRO A 74 10.86 -16.83 -0.21
C PRO A 74 10.67 -16.72 1.31
N ASP A 75 11.77 -16.48 2.03
CA ASP A 75 11.74 -16.25 3.48
C ASP A 75 10.98 -14.95 3.85
N HIS A 76 10.54 -14.86 5.11
CA HIS A 76 9.75 -13.73 5.63
C HIS A 76 10.42 -12.35 5.49
N THR A 77 11.73 -12.27 5.30
CA THR A 77 12.43 -10.98 5.09
C THR A 77 12.29 -10.48 3.66
N THR A 78 12.04 -11.39 2.73
CA THR A 78 11.99 -11.08 1.29
C THR A 78 10.74 -10.25 0.91
N PRO A 79 9.52 -10.53 1.40
CA PRO A 79 8.37 -9.65 1.19
C PRO A 79 8.59 -8.23 1.71
N CYS A 80 9.23 -8.08 2.87
CA CYS A 80 9.58 -6.76 3.39
C CYS A 80 10.53 -6.00 2.44
N ARG A 81 11.59 -6.67 1.97
CA ARG A 81 12.54 -6.07 1.00
C ARG A 81 11.85 -5.71 -0.34
N PHE A 82 10.91 -6.53 -0.79
CA PHE A 82 10.12 -6.26 -1.98
C PHE A 82 9.28 -4.98 -1.81
N ARG A 83 8.56 -4.84 -0.68
CA ARG A 83 7.80 -3.63 -0.38
C ARG A 83 8.68 -2.37 -0.34
N VAL A 84 9.84 -2.45 0.30
CA VAL A 84 10.80 -1.33 0.36
C VAL A 84 11.33 -0.98 -1.03
N ARG A 85 11.65 -1.97 -1.85
CA ARG A 85 12.16 -1.78 -3.22
C ARG A 85 11.15 -1.08 -4.12
N LEU A 86 9.89 -1.49 -4.09
CA LEU A 86 8.83 -0.89 -4.88
C LEU A 86 8.46 0.52 -4.40
N GLY A 87 8.46 0.72 -3.07
CA GLY A 87 7.97 1.97 -2.49
C GLY A 87 6.53 2.29 -2.88
N ALA A 88 6.10 3.52 -2.62
CA ALA A 88 4.74 3.95 -2.93
C ALA A 88 4.47 3.99 -4.44
N GLU A 89 5.44 4.46 -5.24
CA GLU A 89 5.29 4.56 -6.70
C GLU A 89 5.09 3.20 -7.36
N GLY A 90 5.91 2.20 -6.99
CA GLY A 90 5.78 0.85 -7.55
C GLY A 90 4.45 0.20 -7.17
N PHE A 91 4.00 0.35 -5.92
CA PHE A 91 2.69 -0.15 -5.50
C PHE A 91 1.54 0.57 -6.21
N GLN A 92 1.64 1.88 -6.43
CA GLN A 92 0.63 2.62 -7.18
C GLN A 92 0.51 2.11 -8.63
N LYS A 93 1.63 1.84 -9.30
CA LYS A 93 1.62 1.24 -10.64
C LYS A 93 0.93 -0.13 -10.65
N LEU A 94 1.24 -0.99 -9.68
CA LEU A 94 0.60 -2.31 -9.56
C LEU A 94 -0.90 -2.19 -9.27
N PHE A 95 -1.29 -1.30 -8.37
CA PHE A 95 -2.69 -1.05 -8.03
C PHE A 95 -3.48 -0.58 -9.26
N ASN A 96 -2.98 0.42 -9.98
CA ASN A 96 -3.64 0.95 -11.17
C ASN A 96 -3.86 -0.15 -12.22
N GLN A 97 -2.89 -1.03 -12.44
CA GLN A 97 -3.03 -2.14 -13.38
C GLN A 97 -4.09 -3.17 -12.96
N VAL A 98 -4.24 -3.43 -11.65
CA VAL A 98 -5.32 -4.30 -11.14
C VAL A 98 -6.68 -3.64 -11.37
N VAL A 99 -6.80 -2.34 -11.10
CA VAL A 99 -8.04 -1.58 -11.35
C VAL A 99 -8.41 -1.57 -12.82
N GLU A 100 -7.44 -1.36 -13.73
CA GLU A 100 -7.68 -1.41 -15.18
C GLU A 100 -8.16 -2.81 -15.65
N GLN A 101 -7.62 -3.88 -15.09
CA GLN A 101 -8.14 -5.22 -15.38
C GLN A 101 -9.56 -5.41 -14.87
N ALA A 102 -9.90 -4.87 -13.70
CA ALA A 102 -11.26 -4.91 -13.17
C ALA A 102 -12.24 -4.12 -14.07
N ARG A 103 -11.83 -2.95 -14.57
CA ARG A 103 -12.59 -2.17 -15.55
C ARG A 103 -12.82 -2.93 -16.86
N ALA A 104 -11.76 -3.50 -17.41
CA ALA A 104 -11.84 -4.28 -18.65
C ALA A 104 -12.76 -5.49 -18.55
N GLN A 105 -12.96 -6.02 -17.36
CA GLN A 105 -13.89 -7.12 -17.08
C GLN A 105 -15.31 -6.65 -16.71
N GLY A 106 -15.57 -5.33 -16.69
CA GLY A 106 -16.85 -4.76 -16.33
C GLY A 106 -17.21 -4.87 -14.84
N LEU A 107 -16.20 -5.08 -13.98
CA LEU A 107 -16.39 -5.16 -12.52
C LEU A 107 -16.51 -3.76 -11.88
N VAL A 108 -16.10 -2.71 -12.58
CA VAL A 108 -16.22 -1.31 -12.16
C VAL A 108 -17.19 -0.62 -13.08
N SER A 109 -18.20 0.07 -12.54
CA SER A 109 -19.23 0.76 -13.33
C SER A 109 -18.82 2.15 -13.76
N ASP A 110 -17.97 2.81 -12.97
CA ASP A 110 -17.53 4.20 -13.11
C ASP A 110 -18.66 5.25 -13.23
N ARG A 111 -19.90 4.89 -12.81
CA ARG A 111 -21.08 5.79 -12.90
C ARG A 111 -21.15 6.77 -11.73
N VAL A 112 -20.93 6.26 -10.52
CA VAL A 112 -20.96 7.05 -9.28
C VAL A 112 -19.78 6.64 -8.41
N HIS A 113 -19.06 7.64 -7.93
CA HIS A 113 -17.93 7.41 -7.03
C HIS A 113 -18.15 8.05 -5.68
N ILE A 114 -17.80 7.33 -4.65
CA ILE A 114 -17.77 7.80 -3.27
C ILE A 114 -16.32 8.16 -2.94
N ILE A 115 -16.10 9.38 -2.47
CA ILE A 115 -14.78 9.84 -2.04
C ILE A 115 -14.80 10.01 -0.53
N ASP A 116 -13.90 9.35 0.15
CA ASP A 116 -13.73 9.46 1.60
C ASP A 116 -12.26 9.57 1.98
N SER A 117 -11.99 10.07 3.18
CA SER A 117 -10.63 10.14 3.71
C SER A 117 -10.55 9.57 5.11
N THR A 118 -9.53 8.75 5.34
CA THR A 118 -9.19 8.24 6.67
C THR A 118 -7.82 8.71 7.11
N HIS A 119 -7.61 8.82 8.42
CA HIS A 119 -6.29 9.19 8.95
C HIS A 119 -5.50 7.95 9.35
N MET A 120 -4.22 7.98 9.07
CA MET A 120 -3.24 6.98 9.49
C MET A 120 -2.25 7.63 10.45
N THR A 121 -2.16 7.10 11.67
CA THR A 121 -1.24 7.61 12.67
C THR A 121 0.17 7.07 12.40
N ALA A 122 1.16 7.94 12.33
CA ALA A 122 2.56 7.56 12.26
C ALA A 122 2.99 6.84 13.55
N LYS A 123 3.81 5.79 13.40
CA LYS A 123 4.34 5.03 14.55
C LYS A 123 5.49 5.78 15.20
N VAL A 124 5.19 6.92 15.82
CA VAL A 124 6.15 7.83 16.47
C VAL A 124 5.73 8.05 17.92
N ASP A 125 6.68 7.91 18.85
CA ASP A 125 6.48 8.25 20.25
C ASP A 125 6.54 9.76 20.46
N LEU A 126 5.39 10.42 20.27
CA LEU A 126 5.25 11.85 20.43
C LEU A 126 5.49 12.31 21.88
N PHE A 127 5.19 11.47 22.85
CA PHE A 127 5.40 11.81 24.27
C PHE A 127 6.89 11.95 24.57
N ARG A 128 7.69 11.00 24.08
CA ARG A 128 9.14 11.04 24.22
C ARG A 128 9.74 12.26 23.52
N LEU A 129 9.36 12.52 22.27
CA LEU A 129 9.84 13.68 21.52
C LEU A 129 9.50 14.99 22.22
N LYS A 130 8.28 15.16 22.72
CA LYS A 130 7.86 16.36 23.44
C LYS A 130 8.57 16.53 24.80
N LYS A 131 8.92 15.43 25.47
CA LYS A 131 9.68 15.47 26.71
C LYS A 131 11.14 15.91 26.52
N GLU A 132 11.72 15.61 25.38
CA GLU A 132 13.09 16.00 25.00
C GLU A 132 13.15 17.48 24.54
N HIS A 133 12.01 18.11 24.30
CA HIS A 133 11.88 19.49 23.88
C HIS A 133 12.12 20.45 25.03
N ARG A 134 12.94 21.50 24.80
CA ARG A 134 13.16 22.59 25.77
C ARG A 134 12.20 23.74 25.49
N GLU A 135 11.72 24.39 26.56
CA GLU A 135 10.80 25.53 26.47
C GLU A 135 11.31 26.63 25.51
N GLY A 136 10.46 27.04 24.55
CA GLY A 136 10.70 28.18 23.66
C GLY A 136 10.49 27.98 22.16
N ASP A 137 10.38 26.74 21.67
CA ASP A 137 10.06 26.44 20.27
C ASP A 137 8.60 26.00 20.10
N ASP A 138 8.02 26.17 18.92
CA ASP A 138 6.73 25.59 18.58
C ASP A 138 6.84 24.06 18.59
N ASP A 139 6.06 23.41 19.46
CA ASP A 139 6.01 21.96 19.68
C ASP A 139 5.88 21.19 18.36
N ASP A 140 5.03 21.64 17.46
CA ASP A 140 4.74 20.97 16.20
C ASP A 140 5.95 21.05 15.23
N HIS A 141 6.68 22.16 15.24
CA HIS A 141 7.88 22.36 14.43
C HIS A 141 9.04 21.52 14.96
N TYR A 142 9.22 21.43 16.28
CA TYR A 142 10.24 20.57 16.90
C TYR A 142 10.00 19.10 16.59
N VAL A 143 8.77 18.62 16.81
CA VAL A 143 8.39 17.23 16.52
C VAL A 143 8.65 16.89 15.06
N HIS A 144 8.28 17.76 14.13
CA HIS A 144 8.49 17.52 12.71
C HIS A 144 9.99 17.38 12.37
N ARG A 145 10.85 18.24 12.90
CA ARG A 145 12.30 18.23 12.62
C ARG A 145 13.01 17.01 13.21
N ASN A 146 12.55 16.51 14.35
CA ASN A 146 13.20 15.43 15.11
C ASN A 146 12.46 14.09 15.00
N SER A 147 11.39 14.02 14.23
CA SER A 147 10.63 12.80 14.01
C SER A 147 11.43 11.75 13.21
N PRO A 148 11.41 10.48 13.59
CA PRO A 148 11.92 9.39 12.76
C PRO A 148 11.13 9.19 11.46
N ASP A 149 9.95 9.80 11.34
CA ASP A 149 9.12 9.84 10.14
C ASP A 149 9.06 11.30 9.64
N PRO A 150 9.96 11.68 8.70
CA PRO A 150 10.10 13.07 8.26
C PRO A 150 8.95 13.57 7.40
N ASP A 151 8.13 12.68 6.85
CA ASP A 151 7.01 13.01 5.95
C ASP A 151 5.69 13.15 6.71
N ALA A 152 5.57 12.57 7.90
CA ALA A 152 4.40 12.69 8.75
C ALA A 152 4.17 14.14 9.21
N ARG A 153 2.91 14.54 9.32
CA ARG A 153 2.50 15.89 9.79
C ARG A 153 1.33 15.81 10.75
N PHE A 154 1.21 16.84 11.60
CA PHE A 154 0.02 17.03 12.40
C PHE A 154 -1.19 17.33 11.51
N GLY A 155 -2.27 16.60 11.75
CA GLY A 155 -3.56 16.81 11.14
C GLY A 155 -4.65 16.90 12.21
N ARG A 156 -5.83 17.35 11.83
CA ARG A 156 -6.99 17.43 12.72
C ARG A 156 -8.18 16.69 12.13
N LYS A 157 -8.77 15.78 12.91
CA LYS A 157 -10.04 15.15 12.58
C LYS A 157 -11.21 16.05 13.00
N THR A 158 -11.09 16.69 14.16
CA THR A 158 -12.01 17.69 14.69
C THR A 158 -11.19 18.78 15.38
N PRO A 159 -11.75 19.96 15.70
CA PRO A 159 -11.05 21.01 16.42
C PRO A 159 -10.33 20.55 17.70
N LYS A 160 -10.84 19.48 18.34
CA LYS A 160 -10.32 18.93 19.59
C LYS A 160 -9.48 17.65 19.44
N LYS A 161 -9.48 17.00 18.27
CA LYS A 161 -8.78 15.72 18.04
C LYS A 161 -7.77 15.86 16.92
N GLY A 162 -6.51 16.05 17.30
CA GLY A 162 -5.36 16.00 16.38
C GLY A 162 -4.78 14.59 16.26
N PHE A 163 -4.04 14.34 15.21
CA PHE A 163 -3.19 13.18 15.00
C PHE A 163 -1.90 13.60 14.33
N TYR A 164 -0.85 12.78 14.45
CA TYR A 164 0.40 12.94 13.72
C TYR A 164 0.55 11.77 12.73
N GLY A 165 0.69 12.06 11.45
CA GLY A 165 0.75 11.03 10.42
C GLY A 165 0.26 11.50 9.06
N TYR A 166 -0.60 10.71 8.44
CA TYR A 166 -1.04 10.86 7.06
C TYR A 166 -2.57 10.79 6.96
N LYS A 167 -3.08 11.22 5.81
CA LYS A 167 -4.44 10.94 5.36
C LYS A 167 -4.40 10.08 4.11
N SER A 168 -5.23 9.05 4.07
CA SER A 168 -5.48 8.26 2.87
C SER A 168 -6.84 8.69 2.30
N HIS A 169 -6.82 9.23 1.10
CA HIS A 169 -8.01 9.58 0.34
C HIS A 169 -8.33 8.42 -0.60
N VAL A 170 -9.55 7.95 -0.57
CA VAL A 170 -9.99 6.76 -1.29
C VAL A 170 -11.15 7.12 -2.19
N VAL A 171 -11.10 6.68 -3.43
CA VAL A 171 -12.23 6.74 -4.37
C VAL A 171 -12.75 5.32 -4.57
N GLN A 172 -14.03 5.13 -4.30
CA GLN A 172 -14.72 3.86 -4.40
C GLN A 172 -15.82 3.95 -5.45
N ASP A 173 -15.91 2.96 -6.33
CA ASP A 173 -17.06 2.80 -7.21
C ASP A 173 -18.27 2.35 -6.40
N ALA A 174 -19.38 3.10 -6.51
CA ALA A 174 -20.54 2.91 -5.64
C ALA A 174 -21.31 1.60 -5.92
N ASP A 175 -21.25 1.10 -7.14
CA ASP A 175 -21.99 -0.11 -7.54
C ASP A 175 -21.23 -1.39 -7.17
N SER A 176 -19.91 -1.41 -7.37
CA SER A 176 -19.08 -2.60 -7.11
C SER A 176 -18.41 -2.60 -5.75
N GLU A 177 -18.40 -1.45 -5.06
CA GLU A 177 -17.65 -1.21 -3.81
C GLU A 177 -16.12 -1.36 -3.97
N LEU A 178 -15.61 -1.45 -5.20
CA LEU A 178 -14.19 -1.53 -5.46
C LEU A 178 -13.51 -0.17 -5.31
N ILE A 179 -12.34 -0.17 -4.66
CA ILE A 179 -11.49 1.02 -4.59
C ILE A 179 -10.80 1.19 -5.95
N VAL A 180 -11.03 2.33 -6.58
CA VAL A 180 -10.52 2.62 -7.92
C VAL A 180 -9.40 3.64 -7.94
N HIS A 181 -9.24 4.43 -6.87
CA HIS A 181 -8.12 5.33 -6.71
C HIS A 181 -7.77 5.53 -5.23
N VAL A 182 -6.49 5.68 -4.94
CA VAL A 182 -5.98 5.96 -3.58
C VAL A 182 -4.89 7.02 -3.68
N LEU A 183 -4.97 8.04 -2.82
CA LEU A 183 -3.96 9.07 -2.67
C LEU A 183 -3.61 9.21 -1.19
N THR A 184 -2.33 9.20 -0.85
CA THR A 184 -1.87 9.43 0.52
C THR A 184 -1.19 10.79 0.62
N THR A 185 -1.60 11.59 1.59
CA THR A 185 -1.04 12.93 1.86
C THR A 185 -0.60 13.07 3.30
N PRO A 186 0.37 13.96 3.60
CA PRO A 186 0.67 14.33 4.98
C PRO A 186 -0.56 14.85 5.73
N GLY A 187 -0.66 14.55 7.03
CA GLY A 187 -1.85 14.84 7.84
C GLY A 187 -2.37 16.27 7.83
N LYS A 188 -1.50 17.26 7.55
CA LYS A 188 -1.86 18.69 7.48
C LYS A 188 -2.67 19.08 6.23
N VAL A 189 -2.66 18.26 5.18
CA VAL A 189 -3.29 18.57 3.91
C VAL A 189 -4.81 18.55 4.06
N HIS A 190 -5.49 19.55 3.51
CA HIS A 190 -6.95 19.64 3.58
C HIS A 190 -7.59 18.76 2.51
N ASP A 191 -8.61 17.98 2.86
CA ASP A 191 -9.23 16.98 1.98
C ASP A 191 -9.77 17.61 0.68
N GLY A 192 -10.39 18.78 0.78
CA GLY A 192 -10.93 19.50 -0.38
C GLY A 192 -9.89 19.91 -1.43
N THR A 193 -8.62 20.06 -1.05
CA THR A 193 -7.54 20.41 -2.00
C THR A 193 -7.14 19.24 -2.88
N GLN A 194 -7.49 18.01 -2.50
CA GLN A 194 -7.14 16.78 -3.22
C GLN A 194 -8.24 16.34 -4.20
N LEU A 195 -9.42 16.95 -4.14
CA LEU A 195 -10.55 16.59 -5.01
C LEU A 195 -10.21 16.63 -6.52
N PRO A 196 -9.52 17.64 -7.06
CA PRO A 196 -9.15 17.65 -8.48
C PRO A 196 -8.32 16.42 -8.86
N GLU A 197 -7.27 16.12 -8.10
CA GLU A 197 -6.39 14.97 -8.36
C GLU A 197 -7.14 13.64 -8.24
N LEU A 198 -8.03 13.51 -7.25
CA LEU A 198 -8.85 12.31 -7.06
C LEU A 198 -9.88 12.10 -8.17
N VAL A 199 -10.32 13.19 -8.81
CA VAL A 199 -11.26 13.15 -9.93
C VAL A 199 -10.53 13.01 -11.26
N ASP A 200 -9.44 13.76 -11.48
CA ASP A 200 -8.66 13.81 -12.72
C ASP A 200 -7.69 12.63 -12.86
N GLY A 201 -7.23 12.05 -11.77
CA GLY A 201 -6.35 10.86 -11.74
C GLY A 201 -6.90 9.63 -12.46
N ARG A 202 -8.06 9.77 -13.11
CA ARG A 202 -8.71 8.81 -14.01
C ARG A 202 -8.28 8.93 -15.47
N ALA A 203 -7.57 10.01 -15.80
CA ALA A 203 -7.23 10.34 -17.20
C ALA A 203 -5.81 9.87 -17.60
N GLY A 204 -5.21 8.95 -16.84
CA GLY A 204 -3.86 8.42 -17.08
C GLY A 204 -3.85 6.94 -17.41
#